data_0ad97667413082dd998f046190e4800e
#
_entry.id   0ad97667413082dd998f046190e4800e
#
_cell.length_a   1.000
_cell.length_b   1.000
_cell.length_c   1.000
_cell.angle_alpha   90.00
_cell.angle_beta   90.00
_cell.angle_gamma   90.00
#
_symmetry.space_group_name_H-M   'P 1'
#
loop_
_entity.id
_entity.type
_entity.pdbx_description
1 polymer ?
#
loop_
_entity_poly.entity_id
_entity_poly.type
_entity_poly.pdbx_seq_one_letter_code
_entity_poly.pdbx_strand_id
1 'polypeptide(L)'
;MHWRRGDIRAYLEVTAQLCQVHLRAQDAEAAWSDFEAYRNAGGEKLPASVWLDIARMLETQQNFDRARTEYQQLAEVHPNEKQAILALLGAGRLCLKRLNRPEDALRHYRAAAASPLPHLDWESNIQAGIREAEQALGKTPATVTPTKP
;
A
#
# COMPACT_ATOMS: atom_id res chain seq x y z
N MET A 1 -33.60 -4.90 7.58
CA MET A 1 -33.06 -5.19 8.91
C MET A 1 -32.17 -4.04 9.35
N HIS A 2 -32.36 -3.56 10.56
CA HIS A 2 -31.57 -2.44 11.07
C HIS A 2 -30.50 -2.98 12.02
N TRP A 3 -29.26 -2.63 11.72
CA TRP A 3 -28.15 -3.00 12.58
C TRP A 3 -27.98 -1.96 13.67
N ARG A 4 -27.80 -2.41 14.89
CA ARG A 4 -27.36 -1.54 15.98
C ARG A 4 -25.86 -1.27 15.84
N ARG A 5 -25.39 -0.15 16.41
CA ARG A 5 -23.97 0.19 16.38
C ARG A 5 -23.08 -0.93 16.91
N GLY A 6 -23.50 -1.57 18.01
CA GLY A 6 -22.75 -2.67 18.58
C GLY A 6 -22.66 -3.87 17.66
N ASP A 7 -23.73 -4.15 16.91
CA ASP A 7 -23.78 -5.26 15.98
C ASP A 7 -22.85 -5.02 14.80
N ILE A 8 -22.82 -3.79 14.29
CA ILE A 8 -21.95 -3.44 13.18
C ILE A 8 -20.49 -3.53 13.61
N ARG A 9 -20.15 -3.02 14.79
CA ARG A 9 -18.80 -3.10 15.32
C ARG A 9 -18.35 -4.55 15.46
N ALA A 10 -19.20 -5.40 16.05
CA ALA A 10 -18.89 -6.81 16.22
C ALA A 10 -18.69 -7.50 14.87
N TYR A 11 -19.54 -7.19 13.90
CA TYR A 11 -19.42 -7.72 12.56
C TYR A 11 -18.09 -7.33 11.92
N LEU A 12 -17.70 -6.06 12.04
CA LEU A 12 -16.44 -5.58 11.48
C LEU A 12 -15.25 -6.25 12.15
N GLU A 13 -15.29 -6.41 13.47
CA GLU A 13 -14.20 -7.08 14.19
C GLU A 13 -14.06 -8.53 13.76
N VAL A 14 -15.16 -9.27 13.67
CA VAL A 14 -15.14 -10.67 13.25
C VAL A 14 -14.65 -10.78 11.81
N THR A 15 -15.14 -9.91 10.94
CA THR A 15 -14.76 -9.93 9.53
C THR A 15 -13.28 -9.66 9.36
N ALA A 16 -12.72 -8.71 10.11
CA ALA A 16 -11.28 -8.44 10.08
C ALA A 16 -10.48 -9.65 10.57
N GLN A 17 -10.96 -10.33 11.61
CA GLN A 17 -10.31 -11.54 12.11
C GLN A 17 -10.36 -12.67 11.10
N LEU A 18 -11.50 -12.86 10.45
CA LEU A 18 -11.63 -13.87 9.40
C LEU A 18 -10.70 -13.60 8.23
N CYS A 19 -10.61 -12.33 7.83
CA CYS A 19 -9.67 -11.93 6.80
C CYS A 19 -8.25 -12.34 7.15
N GLN A 20 -7.83 -12.09 8.38
CA GLN A 20 -6.50 -12.46 8.86
C GLN A 20 -6.29 -13.97 8.84
N VAL A 21 -7.29 -14.73 9.27
CA VAL A 21 -7.23 -16.20 9.25
C VAL A 21 -7.06 -16.71 7.82
N HIS A 22 -7.84 -16.18 6.88
CA HIS A 22 -7.77 -16.60 5.50
C HIS A 22 -6.44 -16.20 4.84
N LEU A 23 -5.89 -15.04 5.21
CA LEU A 23 -4.56 -14.64 4.74
C LEU A 23 -3.49 -15.61 5.22
N ARG A 24 -3.55 -16.02 6.46
CA ARG A 24 -2.59 -16.99 7.01
C ARG A 24 -2.73 -18.36 6.36
N ALA A 25 -3.95 -18.73 5.99
CA ALA A 25 -4.21 -19.98 5.28
C ALA A 25 -3.90 -19.89 3.79
N GLN A 26 -3.48 -18.71 3.32
CA GLN A 26 -3.21 -18.45 1.91
C GLN A 26 -4.43 -18.64 1.02
N ASP A 27 -5.61 -18.46 1.59
CA ASP A 27 -6.87 -18.49 0.86
C ASP A 27 -7.20 -17.07 0.39
N ALA A 28 -6.62 -16.70 -0.74
CA ALA A 28 -6.71 -15.35 -1.27
C ALA A 28 -8.15 -14.95 -1.60
N GLU A 29 -8.93 -15.87 -2.14
CA GLU A 29 -10.31 -15.59 -2.52
C GLU A 29 -11.16 -15.29 -1.30
N ALA A 30 -11.06 -16.11 -0.26
CA ALA A 30 -11.78 -15.89 0.98
C ALA A 30 -11.34 -14.61 1.68
N ALA A 31 -10.03 -14.35 1.72
CA ALA A 31 -9.49 -13.12 2.32
C ALA A 31 -10.03 -11.89 1.61
N TRP A 32 -10.05 -11.91 0.29
CA TRP A 32 -10.57 -10.79 -0.49
C TRP A 32 -12.07 -10.60 -0.24
N SER A 33 -12.83 -11.67 -0.18
CA SER A 33 -14.26 -11.62 0.11
C SER A 33 -14.52 -10.99 1.49
N ASP A 34 -13.73 -11.38 2.50
CA ASP A 34 -13.85 -10.78 3.83
C ASP A 34 -13.52 -9.30 3.83
N PHE A 35 -12.50 -8.91 3.08
CA PHE A 35 -12.11 -7.51 2.96
C PHE A 35 -13.20 -6.66 2.33
N GLU A 36 -13.83 -7.18 1.26
CA GLU A 36 -14.95 -6.50 0.63
C GLU A 36 -16.14 -6.40 1.57
N ALA A 37 -16.44 -7.47 2.30
CA ALA A 37 -17.52 -7.47 3.28
C ALA A 37 -17.27 -6.44 4.36
N TYR A 38 -16.02 -6.31 4.82
CA TYR A 38 -15.62 -5.31 5.80
C TYR A 38 -15.91 -3.89 5.28
N ARG A 39 -15.47 -3.61 4.06
CA ARG A 39 -15.71 -2.29 3.45
C ARG A 39 -17.17 -2.01 3.19
N ASN A 40 -17.89 -2.99 2.70
CA ASN A 40 -19.33 -2.84 2.37
C ASN A 40 -20.16 -2.60 3.62
N ALA A 41 -19.69 -3.07 4.77
CA ALA A 41 -20.34 -2.81 6.06
C ALA A 41 -19.94 -1.48 6.68
N GLY A 42 -19.17 -0.67 5.97
CA GLY A 42 -18.75 0.65 6.42
C GLY A 42 -17.43 0.69 7.17
N GLY A 43 -16.66 -0.39 7.12
CA GLY A 43 -15.34 -0.43 7.75
C GLY A 43 -14.34 0.39 6.96
N GLU A 44 -13.71 1.35 7.65
CA GLU A 44 -12.75 2.26 7.02
C GLU A 44 -11.34 2.08 7.56
N LYS A 45 -11.21 1.52 8.75
CA LYS A 45 -9.91 1.37 9.42
C LYS A 45 -9.59 -0.09 9.68
N LEU A 46 -9.44 -0.85 8.61
CA LEU A 46 -8.90 -2.20 8.76
C LEU A 46 -7.54 -2.11 9.46
N PRO A 47 -7.22 -3.00 10.41
CA PRO A 47 -5.91 -2.94 11.07
C PRO A 47 -4.77 -2.91 10.05
N ALA A 48 -3.77 -2.08 10.31
CA ALA A 48 -2.70 -1.83 9.35
C ALA A 48 -1.98 -3.11 8.92
N SER A 49 -1.73 -4.02 9.84
CA SER A 49 -1.06 -5.28 9.53
C SER A 49 -1.87 -6.17 8.60
N VAL A 50 -3.18 -6.23 8.82
CA VAL A 50 -4.08 -7.02 7.96
C VAL A 50 -4.16 -6.38 6.58
N TRP A 51 -4.28 -5.08 6.53
CA TRP A 51 -4.36 -4.34 5.26
C TRP A 51 -3.08 -4.52 4.44
N LEU A 52 -1.92 -4.46 5.11
CA LEU A 52 -0.65 -4.69 4.44
C LEU A 52 -0.60 -6.08 3.79
N ASP A 53 -1.10 -7.09 4.51
CA ASP A 53 -1.14 -8.45 3.98
C ASP A 53 -2.10 -8.58 2.79
N ILE A 54 -3.22 -7.85 2.79
CA ILE A 54 -4.13 -7.80 1.65
C ILE A 54 -3.40 -7.21 0.43
N ALA A 55 -2.70 -6.10 0.61
CA ALA A 55 -1.97 -5.47 -0.50
C ALA A 55 -0.88 -6.42 -1.06
N ARG A 56 -0.17 -7.10 -0.17
CA ARG A 56 0.84 -8.09 -0.58
C ARG A 56 0.23 -9.28 -1.32
N MET A 57 -0.93 -9.72 -0.88
CA MET A 57 -1.66 -10.79 -1.56
C MET A 57 -2.02 -10.37 -2.99
N LEU A 58 -2.53 -9.16 -3.16
CA LEU A 58 -2.86 -8.64 -4.49
C LEU A 58 -1.62 -8.55 -5.37
N GLU A 59 -0.51 -8.14 -4.80
CA GLU A 59 0.76 -8.08 -5.53
C GLU A 59 1.19 -9.49 -5.98
N THR A 60 1.08 -10.47 -5.11
CA THR A 60 1.40 -11.86 -5.43
C THR A 60 0.52 -12.39 -6.57
N GLN A 61 -0.72 -11.96 -6.61
CA GLN A 61 -1.66 -12.32 -7.68
C GLN A 61 -1.45 -11.50 -8.95
N GLN A 62 -0.44 -10.64 -8.98
CA GLN A 62 -0.14 -9.76 -10.10
C GLN A 62 -1.24 -8.73 -10.39
N ASN A 63 -2.08 -8.44 -9.40
CA ASN A 63 -3.05 -7.37 -9.48
C ASN A 63 -2.38 -6.08 -8.99
N PHE A 64 -1.46 -5.57 -9.79
CA PHE A 64 -0.54 -4.52 -9.38
C PHE A 64 -1.20 -3.17 -9.16
N ASP A 65 -2.16 -2.81 -10.00
CA ASP A 65 -2.88 -1.55 -9.87
C ASP A 65 -3.67 -1.51 -8.56
N ARG A 66 -4.37 -2.60 -8.26
CA ARG A 66 -5.16 -2.69 -7.04
C ARG A 66 -4.26 -2.74 -5.80
N ALA A 67 -3.16 -3.49 -5.90
CA ALA A 67 -2.20 -3.56 -4.80
C ALA A 67 -1.65 -2.17 -4.48
N ARG A 68 -1.27 -1.41 -5.50
CA ARG A 68 -0.77 -0.05 -5.31
C ARG A 68 -1.81 0.83 -4.62
N THR A 69 -3.07 0.74 -5.04
CA THR A 69 -4.15 1.51 -4.43
C THR A 69 -4.31 1.16 -2.96
N GLU A 70 -4.25 -0.13 -2.62
CA GLU A 70 -4.40 -0.55 -1.22
C GLU A 70 -3.21 -0.12 -0.37
N TYR A 71 -1.99 -0.19 -0.90
CA TYR A 71 -0.82 0.33 -0.19
C TYR A 71 -0.96 1.83 0.09
N GLN A 72 -1.38 2.59 -0.91
CA GLN A 72 -1.53 4.03 -0.77
C GLN A 72 -2.59 4.39 0.29
N GLN A 73 -3.74 3.73 0.23
CA GLN A 73 -4.82 3.98 1.18
C GLN A 73 -4.43 3.61 2.61
N LEU A 74 -3.69 2.52 2.77
CA LEU A 74 -3.18 2.12 4.08
C LEU A 74 -2.32 3.22 4.67
N ALA A 75 -1.40 3.76 3.88
CA ALA A 75 -0.51 4.83 4.35
C ALA A 75 -1.28 6.10 4.72
N GLU A 76 -2.37 6.38 4.01
CA GLU A 76 -3.20 7.55 4.30
C GLU A 76 -4.05 7.38 5.56
N VAL A 77 -4.56 6.17 5.80
CA VAL A 77 -5.44 5.90 6.94
C VAL A 77 -4.65 5.65 8.22
N HIS A 78 -3.48 5.02 8.10
CA HIS A 78 -2.63 4.68 9.25
C HIS A 78 -1.25 5.35 9.16
N PRO A 79 -1.19 6.70 9.10
CA PRO A 79 0.10 7.37 8.86
C PRO A 79 1.08 7.25 10.03
N ASN A 80 0.59 6.90 11.22
CA ASN A 80 1.42 6.84 12.43
C ASN A 80 1.92 5.42 12.74
N GLU A 81 1.67 4.46 11.87
CA GLU A 81 2.13 3.08 12.09
C GLU A 81 3.22 2.72 11.09
N LYS A 82 4.13 1.86 11.50
CA LYS A 82 5.27 1.47 10.66
C LYS A 82 4.84 0.84 9.34
N GLN A 83 3.66 0.22 9.31
CA GLN A 83 3.10 -0.34 8.09
C GLN A 83 2.90 0.73 7.01
N ALA A 84 2.72 1.99 7.40
CA ALA A 84 2.61 3.07 6.43
C ALA A 84 3.88 3.21 5.61
N ILE A 85 5.04 3.08 6.23
CA ILE A 85 6.31 3.16 5.52
C ILE A 85 6.45 1.97 4.56
N LEU A 86 6.15 0.78 5.03
CA LEU A 86 6.19 -0.43 4.19
C LEU A 86 5.21 -0.31 3.02
N ALA A 87 4.05 0.27 3.27
CA ALA A 87 3.05 0.49 2.23
C ALA A 87 3.54 1.49 1.17
N LEU A 88 4.16 2.58 1.60
CA LEU A 88 4.72 3.56 0.66
C LEU A 88 5.85 2.95 -0.18
N LEU A 89 6.68 2.12 0.43
CA LEU A 89 7.73 1.40 -0.29
C LEU A 89 7.11 0.42 -1.30
N GLY A 90 6.06 -0.29 -0.91
CA GLY A 90 5.34 -1.19 -1.80
C GLY A 90 4.72 -0.46 -2.98
N ALA A 91 4.04 0.65 -2.71
CA ALA A 91 3.44 1.47 -3.77
C ALA A 91 4.51 2.03 -4.72
N GLY A 92 5.61 2.53 -4.16
CA GLY A 92 6.72 3.05 -4.96
C GLY A 92 7.32 1.98 -5.86
N ARG A 93 7.58 0.81 -5.31
CA ARG A 93 8.14 -0.31 -6.07
C ARG A 93 7.22 -0.71 -7.22
N LEU A 94 5.93 -0.84 -6.96
CA LEU A 94 4.97 -1.21 -8.00
C LEU A 94 4.88 -0.16 -9.09
N CYS A 95 4.84 1.11 -8.72
CA CYS A 95 4.82 2.19 -9.71
C CYS A 95 6.06 2.18 -10.58
N LEU A 96 7.22 1.90 -10.00
CA LEU A 96 8.48 1.91 -10.72
C LEU A 96 8.68 0.68 -11.58
N LYS A 97 8.39 -0.51 -11.04
CA LYS A 97 8.77 -1.78 -11.66
C LYS A 97 7.66 -2.42 -12.49
N ARG A 98 6.40 -2.13 -12.20
CA ARG A 98 5.28 -2.83 -12.81
C ARG A 98 4.30 -1.93 -13.55
N LEU A 99 4.10 -0.71 -13.08
CA LEU A 99 3.08 0.19 -13.62
C LEU A 99 3.64 1.28 -14.53
N ASN A 100 4.95 1.36 -14.64
CA ASN A 100 5.63 2.37 -15.44
C ASN A 100 5.17 3.80 -15.10
N ARG A 101 5.16 4.10 -13.80
CA ARG A 101 4.77 5.41 -13.28
C ARG A 101 5.87 5.97 -12.37
N PRO A 102 7.00 6.37 -12.93
CA PRO A 102 8.14 6.82 -12.11
C PRO A 102 7.86 8.09 -11.30
N GLU A 103 6.98 8.97 -11.80
CA GLU A 103 6.62 10.16 -11.03
C GLU A 103 5.87 9.80 -9.75
N ASP A 104 4.92 8.88 -9.85
CA ASP A 104 4.19 8.40 -8.70
C ASP A 104 5.12 7.63 -7.75
N ALA A 105 6.03 6.84 -8.30
CA ALA A 105 7.02 6.12 -7.51
C ALA A 105 7.87 7.09 -6.68
N LEU A 106 8.35 8.15 -7.33
CA LEU A 106 9.16 9.16 -6.65
C LEU A 106 8.37 9.82 -5.51
N ARG A 107 7.12 10.15 -5.76
CA ARG A 107 6.26 10.74 -4.74
C ARG A 107 6.09 9.82 -3.53
N HIS A 108 5.87 8.53 -3.75
CA HIS A 108 5.71 7.56 -2.67
C HIS A 108 7.01 7.40 -1.87
N TYR A 109 8.14 7.27 -2.54
CA TYR A 109 9.44 7.14 -1.86
C TYR A 109 9.79 8.40 -1.07
N ARG A 110 9.51 9.58 -1.62
CA ARG A 110 9.74 10.83 -0.89
C ARG A 110 8.84 10.96 0.32
N ALA A 111 7.60 10.50 0.21
CA ALA A 111 6.69 10.48 1.36
C ALA A 111 7.23 9.57 2.47
N ALA A 112 7.80 8.43 2.10
CA ALA A 112 8.44 7.53 3.07
C ALA A 112 9.64 8.21 3.73
N ALA A 113 10.47 8.90 2.95
CA ALA A 113 11.63 9.61 3.47
C ALA A 113 11.24 10.74 4.42
N ALA A 114 10.11 11.38 4.17
CA ALA A 114 9.62 12.50 4.98
C ALA A 114 8.85 12.04 6.22
N SER A 115 8.62 10.75 6.40
CA SER A 115 7.86 10.23 7.53
C SER A 115 8.56 10.56 8.85
N PRO A 116 7.81 11.04 9.87
CA PRO A 116 8.39 11.25 11.20
C PRO A 116 8.63 9.95 11.97
N LEU A 117 8.14 8.83 11.45
CA LEU A 117 8.34 7.53 12.10
C LEU A 117 9.78 7.06 11.93
N PRO A 118 10.32 6.31 12.89
CA PRO A 118 11.63 5.70 12.71
C PRO A 118 11.64 4.78 11.50
N HIS A 119 12.55 5.03 10.55
CA HIS A 119 12.62 4.25 9.32
C HIS A 119 14.06 3.95 8.90
N LEU A 120 14.96 3.92 9.88
CA LEU A 120 16.38 3.68 9.63
C LEU A 120 16.62 2.35 8.92
N ASP A 121 15.84 1.33 9.28
CA ASP A 121 15.96 -0.01 8.68
C ASP A 121 15.62 -0.02 7.18
N TRP A 122 14.86 0.96 6.72
CA TRP A 122 14.42 1.04 5.33
C TRP A 122 15.04 2.19 4.56
N GLU A 123 15.96 2.94 5.21
CA GLU A 123 16.55 4.14 4.61
C GLU A 123 17.24 3.83 3.29
N SER A 124 18.00 2.75 3.24
CA SER A 124 18.69 2.39 2.01
C SER A 124 17.72 2.01 0.89
N ASN A 125 16.62 1.35 1.22
CA ASN A 125 15.55 1.04 0.25
C ASN A 125 14.89 2.32 -0.27
N ILE A 126 14.64 3.26 0.63
CA ILE A 126 14.01 4.54 0.28
C ILE A 126 14.94 5.31 -0.68
N GLN A 127 16.21 5.44 -0.32
CA GLN A 127 17.16 6.19 -1.13
C GLN A 127 17.43 5.53 -2.49
N ALA A 128 17.50 4.20 -2.52
CA ALA A 128 17.63 3.47 -3.77
C ALA A 128 16.42 3.70 -4.67
N GLY A 129 15.22 3.66 -4.09
CA GLY A 129 13.98 3.91 -4.83
C GLY A 129 13.93 5.31 -5.41
N ILE A 130 14.33 6.31 -4.63
CA ILE A 130 14.38 7.70 -5.11
C ILE A 130 15.32 7.81 -6.31
N ARG A 131 16.53 7.25 -6.19
CA ARG A 131 17.51 7.29 -7.27
C ARG A 131 16.99 6.60 -8.54
N GLU A 132 16.40 5.42 -8.40
CA GLU A 132 15.86 4.69 -9.56
C GLU A 132 14.72 5.46 -10.23
N ALA A 133 13.84 6.05 -9.44
CA ALA A 133 12.72 6.82 -9.97
C ALA A 133 13.23 8.08 -10.69
N GLU A 134 14.19 8.77 -10.11
CA GLU A 134 14.82 9.94 -10.74
C GLU A 134 15.52 9.56 -12.05
N GLN A 135 16.22 8.44 -12.07
CA GLN A 135 16.86 7.94 -13.28
C GLN A 135 15.84 7.61 -14.36
N ALA A 136 14.72 6.98 -13.98
CA ALA A 136 13.66 6.67 -14.93
C ALA A 136 13.07 7.93 -15.53
N LEU A 137 12.89 8.98 -14.73
CA LEU A 137 12.40 10.27 -15.20
C LEU A 137 13.41 10.97 -16.12
N GLY A 138 14.67 10.87 -15.78
CA GLY A 138 15.74 11.45 -16.60
C GLY A 138 15.91 10.79 -17.95
N LYS A 139 15.39 9.58 -18.13
CA LYS A 139 15.45 8.87 -19.41
C LYS A 139 14.28 9.19 -20.34
N THR A 140 13.26 9.88 -19.85
CA THR A 140 12.14 10.25 -20.71
C THR A 140 12.52 11.46 -21.55
N PRO A 141 12.15 11.50 -22.84
CA PRO A 141 12.50 12.62 -23.70
C PRO A 141 12.01 13.97 -23.18
N ALA A 142 10.87 13.98 -22.50
CA ALA A 142 10.28 15.23 -21.99
C ALA A 142 11.09 15.82 -20.84
N THR A 143 11.94 15.03 -20.19
CA THR A 143 12.71 15.49 -19.05
C THR A 143 14.18 15.71 -19.36
N VAL A 144 14.57 15.51 -20.60
CA VAL A 144 15.97 15.74 -20.99
C VAL A 144 16.26 17.21 -20.85
N THR A 145 17.16 17.51 -19.95
CA THR A 145 17.66 18.87 -19.84
C THR A 145 18.71 19.12 -20.87
N PRO A 146 18.67 20.24 -21.55
CA PRO A 146 19.74 20.61 -22.43
C PRO A 146 20.99 20.81 -21.62
N THR A 147 21.96 20.17 -22.01
CA THR A 147 23.23 20.39 -21.40
C THR A 147 23.86 21.56 -22.03
N LYS A 148 24.18 22.11 -21.63
CA LYS A 148 24.80 22.90 -22.16
C LYS A 148 25.59 22.97 -22.72
N PRO A 149 25.76 23.35 -23.04
CA PRO A 149 26.56 23.62 -24.17
C PRO A 149 27.79 23.41 -24.05
#